data_4bc727683e4200f9a754f8242695dfac
#
_entry.id   4bc727683e4200f9a754f8242695dfac
#
_cell.length_a   1.000
_cell.length_b   1.000
_cell.length_c   1.000
_cell.angle_alpha   90.00
_cell.angle_beta   90.00
_cell.angle_gamma   90.00
#
_symmetry.space_group_name_H-M   'P 1'
#
loop_
_entity.id
_entity.type
_entity.pdbx_description
1 polymer ?
#
loop_
_entity_poly.entity_id
_entity_poly.type
_entity_poly.pdbx_seq_one_letter_code
_entity_poly.pdbx_strand_id
1 'polypeptide(L)'
;CIRDRVTNTDKRLISGLFVRYDRGSSSTAITSYLRTIKEAYLQVRGEISGELGGVSEARLDSLLPIFVSFGEPKIYSSKYKTASDVLLPIEVSLYPKGGTSSVIKNPSLQELELKLKDYQTIANSDGLSVGLKFDKDVTMGIVEDVKEIIRTTLSHK
;
A
#
# COMPACT_ATOMS: atom_id res chain seq x y z
N CYS A 1 -25.71 1.09 15.91
CA CYS A 1 -24.37 1.72 16.04
C CYS A 1 -23.32 0.65 16.31
N ILE A 2 -22.06 0.86 15.88
CA ILE A 2 -20.93 -0.05 16.13
C ILE A 2 -20.77 -0.30 17.62
N ARG A 3 -20.86 0.77 18.41
CA ARG A 3 -20.76 0.78 19.87
C ARG A 3 -21.76 -0.18 20.52
N ASP A 4 -23.03 -0.08 20.14
CA ASP A 4 -24.09 -0.90 20.72
C ASP A 4 -23.92 -2.40 20.44
N ARG A 5 -23.33 -2.75 19.31
CA ARG A 5 -23.06 -4.15 18.94
C ARG A 5 -21.95 -4.78 19.76
N VAL A 6 -20.89 -4.02 20.08
CA VAL A 6 -19.73 -4.54 20.81
C VAL A 6 -20.06 -4.65 22.30
N THR A 7 -20.74 -3.65 22.88
CA THR A 7 -21.04 -3.61 24.32
C THR A 7 -22.15 -4.58 24.74
N ASN A 8 -23.15 -4.80 23.89
CA ASN A 8 -24.34 -5.58 24.24
C ASN A 8 -24.24 -7.09 23.97
N THR A 9 -23.32 -7.55 23.11
CA THR A 9 -23.37 -8.95 22.66
C THR A 9 -22.07 -9.71 22.77
N ASP A 10 -21.00 -9.11 23.27
CA ASP A 10 -19.64 -9.72 23.28
C ASP A 10 -19.21 -10.26 21.88
N LYS A 11 -19.90 -9.81 20.84
CA LYS A 11 -19.68 -10.26 19.47
C LYS A 11 -18.59 -9.42 18.80
N ARG A 12 -17.67 -10.14 18.18
CA ARG A 12 -16.64 -9.56 17.34
C ARG A 12 -17.23 -8.71 16.24
N LEU A 13 -16.77 -7.49 16.08
CA LEU A 13 -17.10 -6.65 14.94
C LEU A 13 -16.41 -7.19 13.68
N ILE A 14 -17.17 -7.80 12.79
CA ILE A 14 -16.68 -8.25 11.49
C ILE A 14 -17.09 -7.21 10.46
N SER A 15 -16.44 -6.06 10.45
CA SER A 15 -16.62 -5.07 9.40
C SER A 15 -15.26 -4.50 9.00
N GLY A 16 -15.03 -4.42 7.71
CA GLY A 16 -13.84 -3.85 7.12
C GLY A 16 -14.13 -2.51 6.45
N LEU A 17 -13.12 -1.71 6.32
CA LEU A 17 -13.14 -0.51 5.53
C LEU A 17 -12.58 -0.81 4.15
N PHE A 18 -13.35 -0.51 3.11
CA PHE A 18 -12.89 -0.62 1.74
C PHE A 18 -12.61 0.77 1.17
N VAL A 19 -11.35 1.06 0.89
CA VAL A 19 -10.90 2.36 0.36
C VAL A 19 -10.74 2.26 -1.15
N ARG A 20 -11.51 3.07 -1.88
CA ARG A 20 -11.34 3.27 -3.32
C ARG A 20 -10.70 4.61 -3.58
N TYR A 21 -9.78 4.65 -4.51
CA TYR A 21 -9.15 5.88 -4.97
C TYR A 21 -9.10 5.93 -6.50
N ASP A 22 -8.98 7.12 -7.03
CA ASP A 22 -8.79 7.36 -8.46
C ASP A 22 -7.29 7.31 -8.81
N ARG A 23 -6.96 6.99 -10.06
CA ARG A 23 -5.57 7.05 -10.56
C ARG A 23 -4.96 8.46 -10.45
N GLY A 24 -5.79 9.50 -10.56
CA GLY A 24 -5.38 10.90 -10.37
C GLY A 24 -5.18 11.34 -8.93
N SER A 25 -5.56 10.52 -7.93
CA SER A 25 -5.39 10.87 -6.53
C SER A 25 -3.91 10.95 -6.17
N SER A 26 -3.50 12.00 -5.44
CA SER A 26 -2.12 12.09 -4.95
C SER A 26 -1.87 11.09 -3.82
N SER A 27 -0.64 10.59 -3.73
CA SER A 27 -0.22 9.69 -2.65
C SER A 27 -0.34 10.36 -1.28
N THR A 28 -0.07 11.66 -1.19
CA THR A 28 -0.24 12.46 0.02
C THR A 28 -1.70 12.52 0.48
N ALA A 29 -2.65 12.71 -0.44
CA ALA A 29 -4.07 12.73 -0.10
C ALA A 29 -4.54 11.38 0.46
N ILE A 30 -4.12 10.27 -0.16
CA ILE A 30 -4.44 8.92 0.32
C ILE A 30 -3.82 8.66 1.69
N THR A 31 -2.54 9.02 1.88
CA THR A 31 -1.85 8.86 3.17
C THR A 31 -2.50 9.69 4.28
N SER A 32 -2.90 10.93 3.98
CA SER A 32 -3.61 11.79 4.93
C SER A 32 -4.95 11.18 5.32
N TYR A 33 -5.71 10.69 4.35
CA TYR A 33 -6.99 10.05 4.59
C TYR A 33 -6.87 8.78 5.46
N LEU A 34 -5.87 7.94 5.19
CA LEU A 34 -5.59 6.75 5.99
C LEU A 34 -5.19 7.10 7.43
N ARG A 35 -4.44 8.18 7.62
CA ARG A 35 -4.10 8.67 8.96
C ARG A 35 -5.36 9.05 9.72
N THR A 36 -6.24 9.84 9.12
CA THR A 36 -7.52 10.24 9.73
C THR A 36 -8.38 9.02 10.11
N ILE A 37 -8.45 8.02 9.24
CA ILE A 37 -9.16 6.76 9.55
C ILE A 37 -8.54 6.06 10.75
N LYS A 38 -7.21 5.96 10.79
CA LYS A 38 -6.49 5.33 11.92
C LYS A 38 -6.75 6.07 13.23
N GLU A 39 -6.69 7.39 13.21
CA GLU A 39 -6.93 8.23 14.39
C GLU A 39 -8.36 8.06 14.91
N ALA A 40 -9.36 8.13 14.03
CA ALA A 40 -10.75 7.89 14.38
C ALA A 40 -10.97 6.48 14.96
N TYR A 41 -10.32 5.48 14.39
CA TYR A 41 -10.38 4.12 14.88
C TYR A 41 -9.78 3.97 16.28
N LEU A 42 -8.61 4.56 16.53
CA LEU A 42 -7.97 4.55 17.85
C LEU A 42 -8.81 5.27 18.90
N GLN A 43 -9.48 6.36 18.52
CA GLN A 43 -10.41 7.05 19.40
C GLN A 43 -11.57 6.13 19.82
N VAL A 44 -12.23 5.48 18.86
CA VAL A 44 -13.34 4.53 19.13
C VAL A 44 -12.87 3.39 20.03
N ARG A 45 -11.67 2.85 19.81
CA ARG A 45 -11.09 1.81 20.69
C ARG A 45 -10.90 2.32 22.12
N GLY A 46 -10.39 3.54 22.28
CA GLY A 46 -10.22 4.16 23.60
C GLY A 46 -11.54 4.32 24.35
N GLU A 47 -12.57 4.79 23.67
CA GLU A 47 -13.92 4.93 24.23
C GLU A 47 -14.49 3.58 24.68
N ILE A 48 -14.43 2.56 23.83
CA ILE A 48 -14.92 1.21 24.12
C ILE A 48 -14.10 0.55 25.25
N SER A 49 -12.77 0.76 25.28
CA SER A 49 -11.94 0.27 26.38
C SER A 49 -12.36 0.86 27.71
N GLY A 50 -12.66 2.15 27.75
CA GLY A 50 -13.16 2.84 28.95
C GLY A 50 -14.52 2.28 29.42
N GLU A 51 -15.45 2.05 28.50
CA GLU A 51 -16.76 1.49 28.81
C GLU A 51 -16.72 0.05 29.31
N LEU A 52 -15.76 -0.75 28.81
CA LEU A 52 -15.58 -2.14 29.22
C LEU A 52 -14.68 -2.30 30.49
N GLY A 53 -14.38 -1.20 31.18
CA GLY A 53 -13.60 -1.24 32.43
C GLY A 53 -12.10 -1.46 32.24
N GLY A 54 -11.54 -1.03 31.10
CA GLY A 54 -10.10 -1.09 30.85
C GLY A 54 -9.63 -2.47 30.38
N VAL A 55 -10.16 -2.99 29.31
CA VAL A 55 -9.75 -4.27 28.73
C VAL A 55 -8.36 -4.18 28.06
N SER A 56 -7.66 -5.32 28.02
CA SER A 56 -6.34 -5.40 27.40
C SER A 56 -6.38 -5.11 25.88
N GLU A 57 -5.27 -4.63 25.32
CA GLU A 57 -5.11 -4.41 23.88
C GLU A 57 -5.39 -5.67 23.06
N ALA A 58 -4.92 -6.84 23.52
CA ALA A 58 -5.19 -8.11 22.84
C ALA A 58 -6.69 -8.44 22.79
N ARG A 59 -7.45 -8.06 23.82
CA ARG A 59 -8.90 -8.22 23.82
C ARG A 59 -9.56 -7.23 22.86
N LEU A 60 -9.08 -5.97 22.82
CA LEU A 60 -9.56 -4.98 21.85
C LEU A 60 -9.27 -5.39 20.42
N ASP A 61 -8.10 -5.97 20.13
CA ASP A 61 -7.77 -6.49 18.81
C ASP A 61 -8.73 -7.62 18.38
N SER A 62 -9.15 -8.44 19.34
CA SER A 62 -10.12 -9.49 19.08
C SER A 62 -11.54 -8.96 18.84
N LEU A 63 -11.98 -7.96 19.59
CA LEU A 63 -13.32 -7.38 19.50
C LEU A 63 -13.47 -6.41 18.31
N LEU A 64 -12.43 -5.63 18.07
CA LEU A 64 -12.38 -4.53 17.10
C LEU A 64 -11.17 -4.67 16.18
N PRO A 65 -11.07 -5.73 15.37
CA PRO A 65 -9.98 -5.83 14.41
C PRO A 65 -10.16 -4.75 13.33
N ILE A 66 -9.07 -4.08 12.96
CA ILE A 66 -9.06 -3.17 11.81
C ILE A 66 -8.77 -3.97 10.53
N PHE A 67 -9.72 -3.98 9.62
CA PHE A 67 -9.54 -4.50 8.28
C PHE A 67 -9.66 -3.35 7.28
N VAL A 68 -8.55 -2.99 6.66
CA VAL A 68 -8.55 -2.00 5.56
C VAL A 68 -8.14 -2.74 4.29
N SER A 69 -9.03 -2.75 3.33
CA SER A 69 -8.74 -3.25 1.99
C SER A 69 -8.79 -2.10 0.98
N PHE A 70 -7.92 -2.20 -0.01
CA PHE A 70 -7.79 -1.20 -1.06
C PHE A 70 -8.36 -1.77 -2.35
N GLY A 71 -9.26 -1.00 -2.98
CA GLY A 71 -9.68 -1.28 -4.35
C GLY A 71 -8.66 -0.70 -5.31
N GLU A 72 -8.18 -1.51 -6.24
CA GLU A 72 -7.37 -1.01 -7.34
C GLU A 72 -8.15 0.08 -8.11
N PRO A 73 -7.47 1.16 -8.54
CA PRO A 73 -8.12 2.17 -9.36
C PRO A 73 -8.60 1.51 -10.64
N LYS A 74 -9.88 1.68 -10.95
CA LYS A 74 -10.45 1.12 -12.19
C LYS A 74 -9.70 1.71 -13.37
N ILE A 75 -9.12 0.86 -14.19
CA ILE A 75 -8.54 1.24 -15.49
C ILE A 75 -9.70 1.47 -16.44
N TYR A 76 -10.24 2.69 -16.45
CA TYR A 76 -11.37 3.04 -17.34
C TYR A 76 -10.95 3.16 -18.81
N SER A 77 -9.66 3.40 -19.10
CA SER A 77 -9.11 3.32 -20.45
C SER A 77 -7.58 3.35 -20.42
N SER A 78 -6.93 2.85 -21.48
CA SER A 78 -5.49 3.00 -21.72
C SER A 78 -5.00 4.46 -21.71
N LYS A 79 -5.92 5.42 -21.92
CA LYS A 79 -5.66 6.87 -21.90
C LYS A 79 -5.08 7.36 -20.55
N TYR A 80 -5.30 6.65 -19.46
CA TYR A 80 -4.83 7.03 -18.13
C TYR A 80 -3.59 6.24 -17.67
N LYS A 81 -3.05 5.35 -18.51
CA LYS A 81 -1.78 4.70 -18.21
C LYS A 81 -0.64 5.71 -18.41
N THR A 82 0.34 5.61 -17.54
CA THR A 82 1.58 6.39 -17.68
C THR A 82 2.30 5.96 -18.96
N ALA A 83 2.74 6.91 -19.77
CA ALA A 83 3.54 6.59 -20.95
C ALA A 83 4.89 5.99 -20.52
N SER A 84 5.37 4.99 -21.28
CA SER A 84 6.51 4.16 -20.91
C SER A 84 7.85 4.91 -20.86
N ASP A 85 7.95 6.04 -21.55
CA ASP A 85 9.13 6.88 -21.71
C ASP A 85 9.16 8.11 -20.78
N VAL A 86 8.06 8.37 -20.07
CA VAL A 86 7.97 9.49 -19.12
C VAL A 86 8.79 9.19 -17.87
N LEU A 87 9.66 10.13 -17.49
CA LEU A 87 10.43 10.05 -16.25
C LEU A 87 9.49 10.16 -15.04
N LEU A 88 9.60 9.20 -14.13
CA LEU A 88 8.73 9.11 -12.96
C LEU A 88 9.41 9.79 -11.76
N PRO A 89 8.69 10.59 -10.96
CA PRO A 89 9.23 11.22 -9.76
C PRO A 89 9.31 10.19 -8.61
N ILE A 90 10.12 9.16 -8.81
CA ILE A 90 10.31 8.06 -7.87
C ILE A 90 11.79 7.69 -7.73
N GLU A 91 12.12 7.05 -6.61
CA GLU A 91 13.40 6.40 -6.38
C GLU A 91 13.15 4.91 -6.12
N VAL A 92 13.83 4.05 -6.87
CA VAL A 92 13.69 2.59 -6.74
C VAL A 92 15.02 2.04 -6.25
N SER A 93 14.99 1.38 -5.09
CA SER A 93 16.15 0.73 -4.49
C SER A 93 16.05 -0.78 -4.68
N LEU A 94 17.06 -1.38 -5.26
CA LEU A 94 17.15 -2.82 -5.51
C LEU A 94 18.16 -3.44 -4.54
N TYR A 95 17.73 -4.44 -3.77
CA TYR A 95 18.51 -5.14 -2.76
C TYR A 95 18.59 -6.63 -3.10
N PRO A 96 19.53 -7.06 -3.96
CA PRO A 96 19.73 -8.47 -4.25
C PRO A 96 20.33 -9.17 -3.03
N LYS A 97 19.86 -10.36 -2.71
CA LYS A 97 20.40 -11.18 -1.63
C LYS A 97 21.85 -11.61 -1.98
N GLY A 98 22.81 -11.14 -1.19
CA GLY A 98 24.22 -11.44 -1.41
C GLY A 98 24.91 -10.61 -2.50
N GLY A 99 24.25 -9.56 -3.02
CA GLY A 99 24.79 -8.65 -4.04
C GLY A 99 24.87 -7.19 -3.58
N THR A 100 25.36 -6.33 -4.47
CA THR A 100 25.44 -4.89 -4.24
C THR A 100 24.08 -4.25 -4.50
N SER A 101 23.59 -3.44 -3.55
CA SER A 101 22.39 -2.65 -3.75
C SER A 101 22.59 -1.54 -4.79
N SER A 102 21.57 -1.23 -5.55
CA SER A 102 21.57 -0.07 -6.44
C SER A 102 20.31 0.77 -6.27
N VAL A 103 20.44 2.03 -6.64
CA VAL A 103 19.36 3.01 -6.57
C VAL A 103 19.17 3.62 -7.96
N ILE A 104 17.95 3.57 -8.45
CA ILE A 104 17.53 4.16 -9.72
C ILE A 104 16.67 5.37 -9.37
N LYS A 105 17.07 6.55 -9.84
CA LYS A 105 16.33 7.81 -9.60
C LYS A 105 15.63 8.25 -10.86
N ASN A 106 14.38 8.61 -10.71
CA ASN A 106 13.52 9.11 -11.78
C ASN A 106 13.55 8.24 -13.06
N PRO A 107 13.41 6.90 -12.95
CA PRO A 107 13.38 6.06 -14.14
C PRO A 107 12.10 6.32 -14.95
N SER A 108 12.14 6.02 -16.22
CA SER A 108 10.92 5.73 -16.97
C SER A 108 10.41 4.31 -16.66
N LEU A 109 9.17 4.00 -17.00
CA LEU A 109 8.64 2.63 -16.82
C LEU A 109 9.45 1.60 -17.62
N GLN A 110 9.89 1.99 -18.83
CA GLN A 110 10.71 1.13 -19.68
C GLN A 110 12.10 0.88 -19.07
N GLU A 111 12.74 1.92 -18.56
CA GLU A 111 14.05 1.79 -17.91
C GLU A 111 13.95 0.92 -16.64
N LEU A 112 12.90 1.12 -15.85
CA LEU A 112 12.65 0.30 -14.66
C LEU A 112 12.49 -1.18 -15.01
N GLU A 113 11.71 -1.50 -16.03
CA GLU A 113 11.53 -2.88 -16.51
C GLU A 113 12.85 -3.53 -16.94
N LEU A 114 13.67 -2.81 -17.72
CA LEU A 114 14.98 -3.31 -18.16
C LEU A 114 15.89 -3.57 -16.97
N LYS A 115 15.99 -2.64 -16.04
CA LYS A 115 16.82 -2.80 -14.84
C LYS A 115 16.37 -3.95 -13.95
N LEU A 116 15.07 -4.13 -13.77
CA LEU A 116 14.54 -5.27 -13.02
C LEU A 116 14.89 -6.61 -13.67
N LYS A 117 14.82 -6.71 -15.00
CA LYS A 117 15.25 -7.92 -15.75
C LYS A 117 16.73 -8.21 -15.57
N ASP A 118 17.59 -7.20 -15.66
CA ASP A 118 19.01 -7.34 -15.43
C ASP A 118 19.30 -7.87 -14.02
N TYR A 119 18.66 -7.28 -12.99
CA TYR A 119 18.82 -7.72 -11.60
C TYR A 119 18.24 -9.10 -11.33
N GLN A 120 17.14 -9.46 -11.97
CA GLN A 120 16.56 -10.80 -11.86
C GLN A 120 17.52 -11.87 -12.37
N THR A 121 18.26 -11.58 -13.45
CA THR A 121 19.26 -12.49 -14.02
C THR A 121 20.45 -12.66 -13.07
N ILE A 122 20.91 -11.59 -12.42
CA ILE A 122 22.04 -11.60 -11.48
C ILE A 122 21.68 -12.27 -10.16
N ALA A 123 20.48 -12.02 -9.63
CA ALA A 123 20.09 -12.43 -8.28
C ALA A 123 19.58 -13.87 -8.17
N ASN A 124 19.60 -14.68 -9.24
CA ASN A 124 19.03 -16.04 -9.25
C ASN A 124 17.67 -16.14 -8.53
N SER A 125 16.80 -15.19 -8.81
CA SER A 125 15.36 -15.11 -8.48
C SER A 125 14.90 -15.17 -7.02
N ASP A 126 15.66 -15.70 -6.07
CA ASP A 126 15.16 -16.01 -4.72
C ASP A 126 15.40 -14.94 -3.65
N GLY A 127 15.84 -13.74 -4.03
CA GLY A 127 16.23 -12.77 -3.02
C GLY A 127 16.39 -11.34 -3.49
N LEU A 128 15.54 -10.85 -4.38
CA LEU A 128 15.50 -9.43 -4.72
C LEU A 128 14.41 -8.73 -3.89
N SER A 129 14.80 -7.83 -3.00
CA SER A 129 13.89 -6.89 -2.35
C SER A 129 13.90 -5.56 -3.09
N VAL A 130 12.72 -4.99 -3.32
CA VAL A 130 12.56 -3.71 -4.02
C VAL A 130 11.98 -2.69 -3.06
N GLY A 131 12.72 -1.62 -2.80
CA GLY A 131 12.26 -0.46 -2.05
C GLY A 131 11.77 0.64 -3.00
N LEU A 132 10.62 1.22 -2.70
CA LEU A 132 10.03 2.31 -3.47
C LEU A 132 9.90 3.56 -2.60
N LYS A 133 10.39 4.68 -3.11
CA LYS A 133 10.18 6.00 -2.52
C LYS A 133 9.55 6.90 -3.57
N PHE A 134 8.43 7.48 -3.25
CA PHE A 134 7.67 8.36 -4.11
C PHE A 134 7.75 9.80 -3.62
N ASP A 135 7.78 10.75 -4.54
CA ASP A 135 7.59 12.13 -4.20
C ASP A 135 6.15 12.38 -3.72
N LYS A 136 5.96 13.38 -2.89
CA LYS A 136 4.67 13.69 -2.23
C LYS A 136 3.51 13.92 -3.20
N ASP A 137 3.81 14.39 -4.41
CA ASP A 137 2.81 14.75 -5.41
C ASP A 137 2.59 13.66 -6.48
N VAL A 138 3.19 12.48 -6.29
CA VAL A 138 2.99 11.34 -7.20
C VAL A 138 1.55 10.87 -7.16
N THR A 139 0.96 10.67 -8.35
CA THR A 139 -0.39 10.14 -8.46
C THR A 139 -0.44 8.63 -8.20
N MET A 140 -1.56 8.15 -7.68
CA MET A 140 -1.76 6.72 -7.45
C MET A 140 -1.71 5.90 -8.74
N GLY A 141 -2.03 6.50 -9.88
CA GLY A 141 -1.86 5.87 -11.18
C GLY A 141 -0.41 5.46 -11.46
N ILE A 142 0.55 6.35 -11.20
CA ILE A 142 1.98 6.05 -11.33
C ILE A 142 2.41 4.97 -10.34
N VAL A 143 1.96 5.06 -9.09
CA VAL A 143 2.27 4.06 -8.05
C VAL A 143 1.83 2.66 -8.50
N GLU A 144 0.61 2.52 -9.03
CA GLU A 144 0.08 1.24 -9.48
C GLU A 144 0.79 0.73 -10.75
N ASP A 145 1.12 1.60 -11.72
CA ASP A 145 1.86 1.21 -12.93
C ASP A 145 3.27 0.68 -12.56
N VAL A 146 3.94 1.34 -11.62
CA VAL A 146 5.24 0.88 -11.10
C VAL A 146 5.13 -0.47 -10.39
N LYS A 147 4.13 -0.65 -9.52
CA LYS A 147 3.88 -1.93 -8.84
C LYS A 147 3.54 -3.05 -9.83
N GLU A 148 2.76 -2.75 -10.86
CA GLU A 148 2.42 -3.73 -11.90
C GLU A 148 3.66 -4.21 -12.65
N ILE A 149 4.56 -3.29 -13.05
CA ILE A 149 5.82 -3.65 -13.71
C ILE A 149 6.70 -4.51 -12.81
N ILE A 150 6.86 -4.12 -11.54
CA ILE A 150 7.64 -4.91 -10.59
C ILE A 150 7.05 -6.31 -10.44
N ARG A 151 5.74 -6.40 -10.26
CA ARG A 151 5.03 -7.68 -10.11
C ARG A 151 5.18 -8.55 -11.36
N THR A 152 4.90 -8.01 -12.53
CA THR A 152 4.96 -8.78 -13.78
C THR A 152 6.38 -9.20 -14.11
N THR A 153 7.36 -8.32 -13.95
CA THR A 153 8.76 -8.63 -14.25
C THR A 153 9.34 -9.69 -13.29
N LEU A 154 9.01 -9.61 -11.99
CA LEU A 154 9.57 -10.55 -10.99
C LEU A 154 8.76 -11.84 -10.82
N SER A 155 7.51 -11.91 -11.32
CA SER A 155 6.66 -13.10 -11.21
C SER A 155 6.88 -14.13 -12.32
N HIS A 156 7.59 -13.79 -13.39
CA HIS A 156 7.91 -14.73 -14.47
C HIS A 156 9.07 -15.64 -14.06
N LYS A 157 8.70 -16.79 -13.46
CA LYS A 157 9.51 -17.99 -13.27
C LYS A 157 9.06 -19.08 -14.22
#